data_58fe8c2485a2543fd9f4fafbd51309fa
#
_entry.id   58fe8c2485a2543fd9f4fafbd51309fa
#
_cell.length_a   1.000
_cell.length_b   1.000
_cell.length_c   1.000
_cell.angle_alpha   90.00
_cell.angle_beta   90.00
_cell.angle_gamma   90.00
#
_symmetry.space_group_name_H-M   'P 1'
#
loop_
_entity.id
_entity.type
_entity.pdbx_description
1 polymer ?
#
loop_
_entity_poly.entity_id
_entity_poly.type
_entity_poly.pdbx_seq_one_letter_code
_entity_poly.pdbx_strand_id
1 'polypeptide(L)'
;MDASMSFRVQNGLMYGVGNKGGIYTIKIPTGTQDVVVTKVSQLQYALNGTNFGVDFNPAADRLRVISDNGQNLRHNLNDHTTIQDLNLTTPPIEGTTKGVSAAAYTNNDLDGTTATTLFDINTTTDQVVIQSPANNGTLAPTGNLGIDAGINAGMDIFSTLSGGKTVDNTAFATLTPSGAGTPSLYTINVFTGQATLVATDAAKAKFPLNITDVAISLTGT
;
A
#
# COMPACT_ATOMS: atom_id res chain seq x y z
N MET A 1 -9.48 10.26 -10.81
CA MET A 1 -9.50 8.79 -10.59
C MET A 1 -8.50 8.55 -9.48
N ASP A 2 -8.99 8.44 -8.26
CA ASP A 2 -8.12 8.16 -7.13
C ASP A 2 -7.85 6.67 -7.19
N ALA A 3 -6.69 6.30 -7.73
CA ALA A 3 -6.26 4.92 -7.88
C ALA A 3 -5.11 4.68 -6.90
N SER A 4 -5.23 3.62 -6.14
CA SER A 4 -4.11 3.06 -5.42
C SER A 4 -3.47 1.97 -6.30
N MET A 5 -2.14 1.83 -6.25
CA MET A 5 -1.36 1.07 -7.21
C MET A 5 -0.38 0.12 -6.52
N SER A 6 -0.12 -1.03 -7.14
CA SER A 6 0.92 -1.96 -6.71
C SER A 6 1.44 -2.81 -7.87
N PHE A 7 2.65 -3.34 -7.74
CA PHE A 7 3.20 -4.34 -8.65
C PHE A 7 2.88 -5.76 -8.17
N ARG A 8 2.28 -6.58 -9.08
CA ARG A 8 2.06 -8.00 -8.80
C ARG A 8 3.33 -8.79 -9.05
N VAL A 9 3.85 -9.44 -8.01
CA VAL A 9 5.14 -10.16 -8.07
C VAL A 9 5.11 -11.29 -9.09
N GLN A 10 3.98 -12.01 -9.25
CA GLN A 10 3.84 -13.17 -10.13
C GLN A 10 4.04 -12.85 -11.62
N ASN A 11 3.85 -11.62 -12.06
CA ASN A 11 4.00 -11.25 -13.47
C ASN A 11 4.73 -9.92 -13.71
N GLY A 12 5.13 -9.22 -12.65
CA GLY A 12 5.85 -7.94 -12.73
C GLY A 12 5.05 -6.77 -13.31
N LEU A 13 3.72 -6.91 -13.48
CA LEU A 13 2.88 -5.85 -14.01
C LEU A 13 2.38 -4.92 -12.90
N MET A 14 2.28 -3.64 -13.23
CA MET A 14 1.63 -2.65 -12.37
C MET A 14 0.12 -2.75 -12.51
N TYR A 15 -0.56 -2.77 -11.38
CA TYR A 15 -2.01 -2.75 -11.28
C TYR A 15 -2.49 -1.52 -10.52
N GLY A 16 -3.70 -1.06 -10.84
CA GLY A 16 -4.38 -0.01 -10.10
C GLY A 16 -5.82 -0.38 -9.80
N VAL A 17 -6.33 0.08 -8.67
CA VAL A 17 -7.73 -0.06 -8.26
C VAL A 17 -8.40 1.30 -8.29
N GLY A 18 -9.36 1.48 -9.19
CA GLY A 18 -10.14 2.72 -9.28
C GLY A 18 -11.23 2.79 -8.22
N ASN A 19 -11.69 4.00 -7.89
CA ASN A 19 -12.68 4.29 -6.84
C ASN A 19 -14.08 3.63 -7.03
N LYS A 20 -14.32 3.00 -8.18
CA LYS A 20 -15.51 2.15 -8.43
C LYS A 20 -15.19 0.66 -8.38
N GLY A 21 -14.03 0.28 -7.83
CA GLY A 21 -13.60 -1.11 -7.66
C GLY A 21 -13.14 -1.79 -8.96
N GLY A 22 -12.99 -1.06 -10.07
CA GLY A 22 -12.36 -1.60 -11.28
C GLY A 22 -10.88 -1.84 -11.04
N ILE A 23 -10.36 -2.97 -11.52
CA ILE A 23 -8.94 -3.33 -11.44
C ILE A 23 -8.36 -3.26 -12.84
N TYR A 24 -7.23 -2.58 -12.96
CA TYR A 24 -6.61 -2.23 -14.24
C TYR A 24 -5.13 -2.62 -14.22
N THR A 25 -4.60 -3.05 -15.36
CA THR A 25 -3.16 -3.01 -15.60
C THR A 25 -2.78 -1.62 -16.12
N ILE A 26 -1.62 -1.13 -15.69
CA ILE A 26 -1.07 0.17 -16.08
C ILE A 26 0.27 -0.09 -16.73
N LYS A 27 0.38 0.17 -18.02
CA LYS A 27 1.64 0.06 -18.74
C LYS A 27 2.27 1.45 -18.83
N ILE A 28 3.42 1.62 -18.17
CA ILE A 28 4.22 2.83 -18.28
C ILE A 28 4.94 2.79 -19.63
N PRO A 29 4.79 3.78 -20.50
CA PRO A 29 5.41 3.78 -21.80
C PRO A 29 6.90 4.11 -21.69
N THR A 30 7.65 3.67 -22.70
CA THR A 30 9.01 4.14 -22.94
C THR A 30 8.96 5.27 -23.98
N GLY A 31 9.63 6.39 -23.71
CA GLY A 31 9.68 7.55 -24.61
C GLY A 31 8.41 8.43 -24.56
N THR A 32 7.89 8.84 -25.72
CA THR A 32 6.78 9.81 -25.85
C THR A 32 5.40 9.17 -25.99
N GLN A 33 5.26 7.88 -25.72
CA GLN A 33 3.98 7.18 -25.82
C GLN A 33 3.09 7.50 -24.61
N ASP A 34 1.77 7.36 -24.77
CA ASP A 34 0.82 7.54 -23.68
C ASP A 34 0.79 6.33 -22.73
N VAL A 35 0.41 6.56 -21.48
CA VAL A 35 0.12 5.49 -20.51
C VAL A 35 -1.08 4.67 -20.99
N VAL A 36 -0.92 3.36 -21.04
CA VAL A 36 -2.02 2.45 -21.42
C VAL A 36 -2.62 1.83 -20.15
N VAL A 37 -3.92 2.07 -19.95
CA VAL A 37 -4.70 1.53 -18.83
C VAL A 37 -5.74 0.56 -19.37
N THR A 38 -5.67 -0.71 -18.93
CA THR A 38 -6.58 -1.76 -19.41
C THR A 38 -7.32 -2.39 -18.24
N LYS A 39 -8.65 -2.36 -18.25
CA LYS A 39 -9.45 -3.04 -17.22
C LYS A 39 -9.30 -4.55 -17.35
N VAL A 40 -8.94 -5.21 -16.24
CA VAL A 40 -8.71 -6.67 -16.20
C VAL A 40 -9.63 -7.39 -15.21
N SER A 41 -10.18 -6.69 -14.21
CA SER A 41 -11.09 -7.29 -13.24
C SER A 41 -11.99 -6.24 -12.58
N GLN A 42 -12.84 -6.70 -11.65
CA GLN A 42 -13.77 -5.88 -10.89
C GLN A 42 -13.94 -6.46 -9.49
N LEU A 43 -13.80 -5.64 -8.45
CA LEU A 43 -14.20 -6.02 -7.09
C LEU A 43 -15.70 -6.32 -7.06
N GLN A 44 -16.08 -7.38 -6.36
CA GLN A 44 -17.49 -7.79 -6.20
C GLN A 44 -18.21 -7.04 -5.08
N TYR A 45 -17.45 -6.30 -4.26
CA TYR A 45 -17.97 -5.43 -3.19
C TYR A 45 -17.71 -3.97 -3.56
N ALA A 46 -18.67 -3.10 -3.27
CA ALA A 46 -18.49 -1.67 -3.40
C ALA A 46 -17.42 -1.18 -2.40
N LEU A 47 -16.57 -0.28 -2.86
CA LEU A 47 -15.59 0.37 -1.99
C LEU A 47 -16.31 1.32 -1.02
N ASN A 48 -15.90 1.26 0.26
CA ASN A 48 -16.43 2.08 1.35
C ASN A 48 -15.30 2.86 2.01
N GLY A 49 -15.15 4.10 1.65
CA GLY A 49 -14.10 4.99 2.11
C GLY A 49 -13.73 6.02 1.04
N THR A 50 -12.73 6.82 1.34
CA THR A 50 -12.19 7.85 0.45
C THR A 50 -10.72 7.65 0.15
N ASN A 51 -9.98 7.00 1.05
CA ASN A 51 -8.57 6.67 0.91
C ASN A 51 -8.39 5.16 1.05
N PHE A 52 -7.57 4.59 0.18
CA PHE A 52 -7.42 3.16 0.06
C PHE A 52 -5.94 2.78 0.02
N GLY A 53 -5.57 1.77 0.82
CA GLY A 53 -4.30 1.07 0.69
C GLY A 53 -4.48 -0.18 -0.18
N VAL A 54 -3.58 -0.38 -1.14
CA VAL A 54 -3.67 -1.50 -2.08
C VAL A 54 -2.30 -2.13 -2.24
N ASP A 55 -2.21 -3.45 -2.03
CA ASP A 55 -0.99 -4.18 -2.35
C ASP A 55 -1.25 -5.66 -2.64
N PHE A 56 -0.33 -6.30 -3.34
CA PHE A 56 -0.35 -7.73 -3.58
C PHE A 56 0.38 -8.51 -2.49
N ASN A 57 -0.33 -9.47 -1.89
CA ASN A 57 0.32 -10.50 -1.07
C ASN A 57 1.15 -11.42 -1.98
N PRO A 58 2.49 -11.40 -1.93
CA PRO A 58 3.34 -12.17 -2.84
C PRO A 58 3.21 -13.68 -2.61
N ALA A 59 3.01 -14.11 -1.36
CA ALA A 59 2.93 -15.52 -1.01
C ALA A 59 1.57 -16.15 -1.38
N ALA A 60 0.48 -15.38 -1.30
CA ALA A 60 -0.87 -15.89 -1.58
C ALA A 60 -1.39 -15.52 -2.98
N ASP A 61 -0.71 -14.64 -3.70
CA ASP A 61 -1.16 -14.06 -4.97
C ASP A 61 -2.57 -13.48 -4.88
N ARG A 62 -2.76 -12.56 -3.93
CA ARG A 62 -4.05 -11.88 -3.69
C ARG A 62 -3.84 -10.39 -3.57
N LEU A 63 -4.69 -9.64 -4.27
CA LEU A 63 -4.76 -8.19 -4.13
C LEU A 63 -5.51 -7.85 -2.84
N ARG A 64 -4.84 -7.18 -1.93
CA ARG A 64 -5.45 -6.58 -0.73
C ARG A 64 -5.93 -5.19 -1.06
N VAL A 65 -7.12 -4.84 -0.59
CA VAL A 65 -7.65 -3.48 -0.61
C VAL A 65 -8.21 -3.17 0.77
N ILE A 66 -7.65 -2.18 1.42
CA ILE A 66 -8.18 -1.64 2.69
C ILE A 66 -8.67 -0.22 2.50
N SER A 67 -9.46 0.30 3.42
CA SER A 67 -9.93 1.69 3.37
C SER A 67 -9.84 2.41 4.71
N ASP A 68 -9.81 3.74 4.65
CA ASP A 68 -9.89 4.64 5.80
C ASP A 68 -11.17 4.45 6.64
N ASN A 69 -12.20 3.78 6.12
CA ASN A 69 -13.39 3.35 6.83
C ASN A 69 -13.29 1.97 7.47
N GLY A 70 -12.13 1.30 7.33
CA GLY A 70 -11.82 0.01 7.92
C GLY A 70 -12.35 -1.18 7.12
N GLN A 71 -12.76 -0.98 5.86
CA GLN A 71 -13.05 -2.10 4.96
C GLN A 71 -11.76 -2.88 4.66
N ASN A 72 -11.87 -4.21 4.51
CA ASN A 72 -10.75 -5.10 4.28
C ASN A 72 -11.16 -6.17 3.27
N LEU A 73 -10.63 -6.08 2.04
CA LEU A 73 -10.98 -6.95 0.92
C LEU A 73 -9.76 -7.72 0.43
N ARG A 74 -10.00 -8.93 -0.07
CA ARG A 74 -9.03 -9.72 -0.86
C ARG A 74 -9.63 -10.08 -2.20
N HIS A 75 -8.91 -9.81 -3.28
CA HIS A 75 -9.32 -10.15 -4.63
C HIS A 75 -8.34 -11.13 -5.28
N ASN A 76 -8.87 -12.14 -5.95
CA ASN A 76 -8.11 -13.10 -6.74
C ASN A 76 -8.26 -12.77 -8.24
N LEU A 77 -7.16 -12.36 -8.87
CA LEU A 77 -7.16 -12.04 -10.30
C LEU A 77 -7.33 -13.29 -11.21
N ASN A 78 -7.05 -14.48 -10.69
CA ASN A 78 -7.10 -15.70 -11.52
C ASN A 78 -8.53 -16.22 -11.74
N ASP A 79 -9.43 -15.98 -10.79
CA ASP A 79 -10.84 -16.39 -10.85
C ASP A 79 -11.81 -15.22 -10.67
N HIS A 80 -11.29 -14.00 -10.52
CA HIS A 80 -12.05 -12.76 -10.35
C HIS A 80 -12.94 -12.71 -9.10
N THR A 81 -12.68 -13.54 -8.09
CA THR A 81 -13.43 -13.54 -6.83
C THR A 81 -12.91 -12.51 -5.86
N THR A 82 -13.83 -11.89 -5.10
CA THR A 82 -13.50 -11.00 -3.98
C THR A 82 -14.06 -11.57 -2.68
N ILE A 83 -13.26 -11.56 -1.64
CA ILE A 83 -13.69 -11.90 -0.28
C ILE A 83 -13.66 -10.61 0.54
N GLN A 84 -14.74 -10.36 1.26
CA GLN A 84 -14.75 -9.35 2.31
C GLN A 84 -14.29 -10.03 3.61
N ASP A 85 -13.09 -9.67 4.04
CA ASP A 85 -12.52 -10.10 5.30
C ASP A 85 -13.10 -9.31 6.47
N LEU A 86 -12.72 -9.62 7.71
CA LEU A 86 -13.17 -8.87 8.87
C LEU A 86 -12.65 -7.42 8.80
N ASN A 87 -13.45 -6.48 9.26
CA ASN A 87 -13.08 -5.07 9.30
C ASN A 87 -11.82 -4.86 10.15
N LEU A 88 -11.09 -3.79 9.83
CA LEU A 88 -9.90 -3.39 10.59
C LEU A 88 -10.29 -3.03 12.03
N THR A 89 -9.56 -3.58 13.01
CA THR A 89 -9.78 -3.36 14.45
C THR A 89 -8.44 -3.23 15.17
N THR A 90 -8.38 -2.44 16.24
CA THR A 90 -7.16 -2.27 17.07
C THR A 90 -7.48 -2.63 18.53
N PRO A 91 -7.46 -3.93 18.89
CA PRO A 91 -7.73 -4.35 20.28
C PRO A 91 -6.74 -3.71 21.28
N PRO A 92 -7.19 -3.37 22.51
CA PRO A 92 -8.52 -3.64 23.08
C PRO A 92 -9.60 -2.58 22.76
N ILE A 93 -9.31 -1.65 21.83
CA ILE A 93 -10.29 -0.63 21.43
C ILE A 93 -11.41 -1.32 20.65
N GLU A 94 -12.65 -1.09 21.11
CA GLU A 94 -13.81 -1.68 20.43
C GLU A 94 -14.17 -0.97 19.13
N GLY A 95 -14.72 -1.72 18.20
CA GLY A 95 -15.25 -1.23 16.93
C GLY A 95 -14.22 -1.21 15.81
N THR A 96 -14.63 -0.67 14.67
CA THR A 96 -13.83 -0.59 13.46
C THR A 96 -12.81 0.54 13.55
N THR A 97 -11.53 0.23 13.32
CA THR A 97 -10.47 1.24 13.23
C THR A 97 -10.62 2.06 11.96
N LYS A 98 -10.51 3.37 12.10
CA LYS A 98 -10.59 4.36 11.02
C LYS A 98 -9.23 4.97 10.72
N GLY A 99 -9.10 5.57 9.52
CA GLY A 99 -7.91 6.33 9.13
C GLY A 99 -6.74 5.50 8.62
N VAL A 100 -6.94 4.18 8.41
CA VAL A 100 -5.92 3.33 7.78
C VAL A 100 -6.00 3.52 6.27
N SER A 101 -5.00 4.19 5.68
CA SER A 101 -5.07 4.69 4.31
C SER A 101 -3.97 4.18 3.37
N ALA A 102 -2.98 3.45 3.89
CA ALA A 102 -1.92 2.82 3.08
C ALA A 102 -1.64 1.41 3.59
N ALA A 103 -1.22 0.52 2.69
CA ALA A 103 -0.92 -0.88 2.99
C ALA A 103 0.21 -1.39 2.10
N ALA A 104 1.14 -2.17 2.66
CA ALA A 104 2.21 -2.80 1.90
C ALA A 104 2.64 -4.14 2.52
N TYR A 105 2.89 -5.13 1.68
CA TYR A 105 3.44 -6.43 2.06
C TYR A 105 4.96 -6.44 1.94
N THR A 106 5.62 -7.13 2.85
CA THR A 106 7.05 -7.42 2.76
C THR A 106 7.31 -8.61 1.83
N ASN A 107 8.59 -8.80 1.49
CA ASN A 107 9.10 -10.02 0.85
C ASN A 107 8.48 -10.29 -0.52
N ASN A 108 8.63 -9.32 -1.44
CA ASN A 108 8.16 -9.38 -2.81
C ASN A 108 8.99 -10.37 -3.65
N ASP A 109 8.98 -11.65 -3.26
CA ASP A 109 9.61 -12.76 -3.96
C ASP A 109 8.62 -13.91 -4.22
N LEU A 110 9.05 -14.90 -5.00
CA LEU A 110 8.25 -16.08 -5.36
C LEU A 110 8.74 -17.35 -4.65
N ASP A 111 9.62 -17.24 -3.66
CA ASP A 111 10.07 -18.40 -2.91
C ASP A 111 8.98 -18.88 -1.95
N GLY A 112 8.50 -20.10 -2.14
CA GLY A 112 7.41 -20.67 -1.35
C GLY A 112 7.73 -20.90 0.14
N THR A 113 8.97 -20.67 0.56
CA THR A 113 9.41 -20.74 1.97
C THR A 113 9.50 -19.37 2.62
N THR A 114 9.35 -18.29 1.85
CA THR A 114 9.35 -16.92 2.37
C THR A 114 7.94 -16.52 2.78
N ALA A 115 7.78 -16.15 4.05
CA ALA A 115 6.52 -15.58 4.56
C ALA A 115 6.48 -14.07 4.27
N THR A 116 5.29 -13.50 4.31
CA THR A 116 5.10 -12.04 4.17
C THR A 116 4.38 -11.46 5.37
N THR A 117 4.62 -10.18 5.63
CA THR A 117 3.94 -9.40 6.68
C THR A 117 3.28 -8.20 6.04
N LEU A 118 2.06 -7.88 6.46
CA LEU A 118 1.33 -6.69 6.04
C LEU A 118 1.54 -5.58 7.06
N PHE A 119 2.01 -4.44 6.59
CA PHE A 119 2.09 -3.18 7.33
C PHE A 119 1.18 -2.15 6.71
N ASP A 120 0.53 -1.37 7.57
CA ASP A 120 -0.37 -0.29 7.14
C ASP A 120 0.05 1.03 7.82
N ILE A 121 -0.41 2.15 7.25
CA ILE A 121 -0.30 3.47 7.88
C ILE A 121 -1.69 3.92 8.32
N ASN A 122 -1.81 4.21 9.61
CA ASN A 122 -2.98 4.88 10.18
C ASN A 122 -2.67 6.37 10.36
N THR A 123 -3.26 7.20 9.52
CA THR A 123 -3.06 8.66 9.51
C THR A 123 -3.91 9.40 10.55
N THR A 124 -4.86 8.72 11.21
CA THR A 124 -5.60 9.30 12.34
C THR A 124 -4.80 9.25 13.63
N THR A 125 -3.94 8.24 13.78
CA THR A 125 -3.07 8.06 14.95
C THR A 125 -1.61 8.34 14.67
N ASP A 126 -1.25 8.65 13.42
CA ASP A 126 0.11 8.86 12.93
C ASP A 126 1.05 7.69 13.24
N GLN A 127 0.58 6.49 12.95
CA GLN A 127 1.28 5.26 13.31
C GLN A 127 1.44 4.32 12.11
N VAL A 128 2.56 3.59 12.11
CA VAL A 128 2.64 2.33 11.39
C VAL A 128 2.03 1.24 12.25
N VAL A 129 1.22 0.39 11.64
CA VAL A 129 0.58 -0.74 12.30
C VAL A 129 0.87 -2.02 11.51
N ILE A 130 1.04 -3.14 12.20
CA ILE A 130 1.04 -4.47 11.59
C ILE A 130 -0.39 -4.99 11.53
N GLN A 131 -0.82 -5.49 10.36
CA GLN A 131 -2.11 -6.17 10.21
C GLN A 131 -1.91 -7.68 10.28
N SER A 132 -2.15 -8.27 11.45
CA SER A 132 -1.92 -9.70 11.68
C SER A 132 -2.90 -10.30 12.71
N PRO A 133 -3.64 -11.38 12.36
CA PRO A 133 -3.79 -11.96 11.03
C PRO A 133 -4.46 -10.99 10.04
N ALA A 134 -3.90 -10.88 8.83
CA ALA A 134 -4.38 -9.90 7.84
C ALA A 134 -5.87 -10.06 7.50
N ASN A 135 -6.36 -11.31 7.41
CA ASN A 135 -7.76 -11.59 7.09
C ASN A 135 -8.72 -11.30 8.27
N ASN A 136 -8.20 -11.25 9.50
CA ASN A 136 -8.99 -10.85 10.67
C ASN A 136 -9.04 -9.32 10.83
N GLY A 137 -8.28 -8.57 10.04
CA GLY A 137 -8.21 -7.12 10.14
C GLY A 137 -7.64 -6.62 11.46
N THR A 138 -6.91 -7.47 12.20
CA THR A 138 -6.37 -7.11 13.52
C THR A 138 -5.10 -6.29 13.36
N LEU A 139 -5.13 -5.08 13.91
CA LEU A 139 -4.04 -4.11 13.86
C LEU A 139 -3.33 -4.01 15.21
N ALA A 140 -2.00 -3.93 15.16
CA ALA A 140 -1.17 -3.62 16.32
C ALA A 140 -0.16 -2.54 15.95
N PRO A 141 -0.11 -1.37 16.65
CA PRO A 141 0.85 -0.32 16.38
C PRO A 141 2.30 -0.83 16.57
N THR A 142 3.17 -0.51 15.61
CA THR A 142 4.62 -0.74 15.72
C THR A 142 5.34 0.51 16.21
N GLY A 143 4.84 1.70 15.85
CA GLY A 143 5.36 2.98 16.34
C GLY A 143 4.80 4.19 15.60
N ASN A 144 5.23 5.37 16.02
CA ASN A 144 4.76 6.65 15.51
C ASN A 144 5.57 7.12 14.30
N LEU A 145 4.90 7.76 13.34
CA LEU A 145 5.54 8.37 12.15
C LEU A 145 6.50 9.51 12.52
N GLY A 146 6.26 10.17 13.67
CA GLY A 146 7.03 11.33 14.09
C GLY A 146 6.62 12.61 13.35
N ILE A 147 5.57 12.54 12.55
CA ILE A 147 4.93 13.67 11.85
C ILE A 147 3.41 13.55 11.99
N ASP A 148 2.72 14.68 11.97
CA ASP A 148 1.25 14.75 11.85
C ASP A 148 0.91 14.60 10.36
N ALA A 149 0.46 13.42 9.96
CA ALA A 149 0.18 13.07 8.57
C ALA A 149 -1.28 13.39 8.23
N GLY A 150 -1.50 14.04 7.08
CA GLY A 150 -2.83 14.17 6.52
C GLY A 150 -3.35 12.82 6.01
N ILE A 151 -4.66 12.76 5.75
CA ILE A 151 -5.39 11.52 5.40
C ILE A 151 -4.87 10.82 4.13
N ASN A 152 -4.23 11.55 3.22
CA ASN A 152 -3.63 10.98 2.01
C ASN A 152 -2.25 10.40 2.34
N ALA A 153 -2.16 9.09 2.31
CA ALA A 153 -0.91 8.35 2.42
C ALA A 153 -0.92 7.18 1.43
N GLY A 154 0.23 6.94 0.82
CA GLY A 154 0.52 5.73 0.05
C GLY A 154 1.77 5.08 0.61
N MET A 155 1.88 3.75 0.51
CA MET A 155 3.07 3.02 0.95
C MET A 155 3.33 1.84 0.03
N ASP A 156 4.62 1.59 -0.22
CA ASP A 156 5.09 0.37 -0.87
C ASP A 156 6.41 -0.09 -0.24
N ILE A 157 6.68 -1.38 -0.29
CA ILE A 157 7.89 -2.00 0.26
C ILE A 157 8.69 -2.62 -0.86
N PHE A 158 9.87 -2.05 -1.13
CA PHE A 158 10.86 -2.62 -2.03
C PHE A 158 11.63 -3.75 -1.34
N SER A 159 11.68 -4.91 -1.98
CA SER A 159 12.44 -6.06 -1.48
C SER A 159 13.71 -6.28 -2.30
N THR A 160 14.86 -6.24 -1.64
CA THR A 160 16.14 -6.63 -2.24
C THR A 160 16.25 -8.14 -2.28
N LEU A 161 16.48 -8.70 -3.46
CA LEU A 161 16.56 -10.16 -3.65
C LEU A 161 18.01 -10.64 -3.80
N SER A 162 18.29 -11.81 -3.23
CA SER A 162 19.52 -12.58 -3.48
C SER A 162 19.16 -14.04 -3.73
N GLY A 163 19.54 -14.57 -4.88
CA GLY A 163 19.16 -15.93 -5.27
C GLY A 163 17.64 -16.16 -5.37
N GLY A 164 16.86 -15.10 -5.66
CA GLY A 164 15.39 -15.16 -5.78
C GLY A 164 14.64 -15.07 -4.46
N LYS A 165 15.33 -14.88 -3.34
CA LYS A 165 14.75 -14.66 -1.99
C LYS A 165 15.01 -13.25 -1.51
N THR A 166 14.07 -12.70 -0.78
CA THR A 166 14.23 -11.41 -0.09
C THR A 166 15.30 -11.50 0.99
N VAL A 167 16.25 -10.58 0.95
CA VAL A 167 17.31 -10.43 1.96
C VAL A 167 17.18 -9.11 2.73
N ASP A 168 16.44 -8.13 2.19
CA ASP A 168 16.16 -6.87 2.85
C ASP A 168 14.87 -6.25 2.32
N ASN A 169 14.22 -5.42 3.15
CA ASN A 169 13.00 -4.69 2.81
C ASN A 169 13.18 -3.21 3.16
N THR A 170 12.94 -2.34 2.19
CA THR A 170 12.90 -0.89 2.40
C THR A 170 11.51 -0.35 2.11
N ALA A 171 10.85 0.17 3.13
CA ALA A 171 9.52 0.77 2.97
C ALA A 171 9.64 2.25 2.59
N PHE A 172 8.81 2.66 1.64
CA PHE A 172 8.64 4.04 1.20
C PHE A 172 7.19 4.46 1.36
N ALA A 173 6.98 5.72 1.71
CA ALA A 173 5.63 6.27 1.77
C ALA A 173 5.58 7.69 1.21
N THR A 174 4.45 8.00 0.58
CA THR A 174 4.07 9.37 0.30
C THR A 174 3.17 9.85 1.43
N LEU A 175 3.61 10.87 2.15
CA LEU A 175 2.88 11.47 3.26
C LEU A 175 2.73 12.96 3.02
N THR A 176 1.55 13.49 3.37
CA THR A 176 1.28 14.94 3.35
C THR A 176 1.26 15.45 4.78
N PRO A 177 2.36 16.03 5.31
CA PRO A 177 2.33 16.62 6.63
C PRO A 177 1.23 17.69 6.74
N SER A 178 0.60 17.78 7.89
CA SER A 178 -0.44 18.76 8.17
C SER A 178 0.04 20.17 7.82
N GLY A 179 -0.73 20.89 7.01
CA GLY A 179 -0.38 22.21 6.50
C GLY A 179 0.62 22.26 5.33
N ALA A 180 1.15 21.13 4.86
CA ALA A 180 2.18 21.14 3.79
C ALA A 180 1.62 21.34 2.37
N GLY A 181 0.36 21.08 2.13
CA GLY A 181 -0.31 21.27 0.84
C GLY A 181 -0.07 20.17 -0.20
N THR A 182 1.13 19.62 -0.33
CA THR A 182 1.46 18.49 -1.21
C THR A 182 2.35 17.46 -0.50
N PRO A 183 2.28 16.18 -0.92
CA PRO A 183 3.02 15.09 -0.28
C PRO A 183 4.53 15.19 -0.54
N SER A 184 5.28 14.54 0.32
CA SER A 184 6.71 14.26 0.17
C SER A 184 6.96 12.77 0.27
N LEU A 185 8.10 12.32 -0.24
CA LEU A 185 8.54 10.93 -0.16
C LEU A 185 9.38 10.71 1.10
N TYR A 186 9.05 9.66 1.84
CA TYR A 186 9.71 9.22 3.05
C TYR A 186 10.15 7.77 2.95
N THR A 187 11.23 7.42 3.63
CA THR A 187 11.47 6.03 4.06
C THR A 187 10.78 5.82 5.39
N ILE A 188 10.25 4.61 5.60
CA ILE A 188 9.54 4.22 6.81
C ILE A 188 10.28 3.08 7.50
N ASN A 189 10.62 3.26 8.76
CA ASN A 189 11.02 2.13 9.59
C ASN A 189 9.76 1.42 10.10
N VAL A 190 9.40 0.31 9.49
CA VAL A 190 8.13 -0.38 9.80
C VAL A 190 8.08 -0.94 11.23
N PHE A 191 9.22 -1.11 11.92
CA PHE A 191 9.28 -1.61 13.29
C PHE A 191 9.20 -0.52 14.36
N THR A 192 9.57 0.72 14.03
CA THR A 192 9.52 1.86 14.97
C THR A 192 8.50 2.91 14.54
N GLY A 193 7.93 2.79 13.35
CA GLY A 193 7.02 3.75 12.74
C GLY A 193 7.72 4.95 12.10
N GLN A 194 8.97 5.26 12.47
CA GLN A 194 9.64 6.51 12.11
C GLN A 194 9.68 6.76 10.61
N ALA A 195 9.12 7.90 10.19
CA ALA A 195 9.24 8.45 8.84
C ALA A 195 10.46 9.36 8.73
N THR A 196 11.24 9.17 7.66
CA THR A 196 12.43 9.99 7.37
C THR A 196 12.37 10.46 5.93
N LEU A 197 12.50 11.76 5.66
CA LEU A 197 12.54 12.29 4.30
C LEU A 197 13.66 11.62 3.48
N VAL A 198 13.35 11.19 2.25
CA VAL A 198 14.35 10.56 1.36
C VAL A 198 15.44 11.52 0.89
N ALA A 199 15.22 12.83 0.96
CA ALA A 199 16.22 13.85 0.63
C ALA A 199 16.46 14.78 1.82
N THR A 200 17.71 15.16 2.03
CA THR A 200 18.12 16.16 3.05
C THR A 200 17.54 17.55 2.76
N ASP A 201 17.28 17.85 1.49
CA ASP A 201 16.55 19.03 1.03
C ASP A 201 15.06 18.67 0.88
N ALA A 202 14.23 19.16 1.79
CA ALA A 202 12.80 18.89 1.79
C ALA A 202 12.10 19.28 0.47
N ALA A 203 12.60 20.28 -0.25
CA ALA A 203 12.07 20.67 -1.56
C ALA A 203 12.29 19.59 -2.62
N LYS A 204 13.34 18.77 -2.50
CA LYS A 204 13.63 17.66 -3.43
C LYS A 204 12.82 16.41 -3.15
N ALA A 205 12.34 16.24 -1.92
CA ALA A 205 11.48 15.13 -1.55
C ALA A 205 10.00 15.43 -1.84
N LYS A 206 9.65 16.69 -2.08
CA LYS A 206 8.28 17.17 -2.26
C LYS A 206 7.80 16.94 -3.70
N PHE A 207 6.59 16.38 -3.82
CA PHE A 207 5.95 16.27 -5.13
C PHE A 207 5.25 17.56 -5.54
N PRO A 208 5.27 17.92 -6.86
CA PRO A 208 4.60 19.12 -7.34
C PRO A 208 3.07 18.97 -7.41
N LEU A 209 2.58 17.74 -7.35
CA LEU A 209 1.16 17.39 -7.43
C LEU A 209 0.71 16.66 -6.16
N ASN A 210 -0.58 16.72 -5.89
CA ASN A 210 -1.18 15.89 -4.85
C ASN A 210 -1.26 14.44 -5.35
N ILE A 211 -0.28 13.62 -4.97
CA ILE A 211 -0.28 12.18 -5.21
C ILE A 211 -0.78 11.46 -3.96
N THR A 212 -1.50 10.36 -4.16
CA THR A 212 -2.18 9.63 -3.09
C THR A 212 -1.56 8.26 -2.83
N ASP A 213 -0.65 7.81 -3.70
CA ASP A 213 -0.02 6.49 -3.56
C ASP A 213 1.34 6.43 -4.24
N VAL A 214 2.10 5.38 -3.94
CA VAL A 214 3.39 5.05 -4.55
C VAL A 214 3.45 3.55 -4.83
N ALA A 215 3.95 3.18 -6.00
CA ALA A 215 4.28 1.80 -6.34
C ALA A 215 5.72 1.74 -6.87
N ILE A 216 6.53 0.83 -6.36
CA ILE A 216 7.95 0.71 -6.67
C ILE A 216 8.16 -0.50 -7.57
N SER A 217 8.90 -0.30 -8.67
CA SER A 217 9.24 -1.39 -9.57
C SER A 217 10.00 -2.50 -8.84
N LEU A 218 9.60 -3.76 -9.10
CA LEU A 218 10.22 -4.94 -8.48
C LEU A 218 11.69 -5.13 -8.88
N THR A 219 12.13 -4.52 -9.97
CA THR A 219 13.49 -4.69 -10.51
C THR A 219 14.47 -3.60 -10.09
N GLY A 220 14.01 -2.57 -9.40
CA GLY A 220 14.86 -1.46 -8.92
C GLY A 220 15.55 -0.66 -10.05
N THR A 221 15.08 -0.73 -11.30
CA THR A 221 15.60 0.01 -12.47
C THR A 221 14.61 1.02 -12.97
#